data_d15fcaa0a7a66b32ff0b5cb2ef760b56
#
_entry.id   d15fcaa0a7a66b32ff0b5cb2ef760b56
#
_cell.length_a   1.000
_cell.length_b   1.000
_cell.length_c   1.000
_cell.angle_alpha   90.00
_cell.angle_beta   90.00
_cell.angle_gamma   90.00
#
_symmetry.space_group_name_H-M   'P 1'
#
loop_
_entity.id
_entity.type
_entity.pdbx_description
1 polymer ?
#
loop_
_entity_poly.entity_id
_entity_poly.type
_entity_poly.pdbx_seq_one_letter_code
_entity_poly.pdbx_strand_id
1 'polypeptide(L)'
;MKKKIAFQGRCGAYSESAAYHLFGKDIEVIPVDTFEEIYERIANGSVDGGVVPIENSTAGSIYENYDLLFKWRLSIVAEVKLQISHALCVVPGTKIEELKKVISHPQGLAQCSLFFEQHPKIE
;
A
#
# COMPACT_ATOMS: atom_id res chain seq x y z
N MET A 1 10.08 -23.87 5.64
CA MET A 1 10.01 -22.47 6.17
C MET A 1 9.21 -21.61 5.20
N LYS A 2 8.42 -20.71 5.74
CA LYS A 2 7.67 -19.76 4.92
C LYS A 2 8.62 -18.69 4.33
N LYS A 3 8.37 -18.31 3.08
CA LYS A 3 9.08 -17.17 2.47
C LYS A 3 8.71 -15.87 3.21
N LYS A 4 9.70 -15.07 3.50
CA LYS A 4 9.55 -13.74 4.11
C LYS A 4 9.49 -12.67 3.04
N ILE A 5 8.40 -11.94 3.00
CA ILE A 5 8.14 -10.89 2.00
C ILE A 5 7.93 -9.55 2.71
N ALA A 6 8.83 -8.61 2.47
CA ALA A 6 8.75 -7.27 3.05
C ALA A 6 7.81 -6.36 2.24
N PHE A 7 7.11 -5.47 2.91
CA PHE A 7 6.29 -4.42 2.30
C PHE A 7 6.27 -3.18 3.18
N GLN A 8 6.13 -2.01 2.57
CA GLN A 8 6.02 -0.75 3.31
C GLN A 8 4.58 -0.54 3.77
N GLY A 9 4.41 -0.20 5.05
CA GLY A 9 3.12 0.10 5.66
C GLY A 9 2.79 -0.78 6.86
N ARG A 10 1.52 -0.98 7.07
CA ARG A 10 0.98 -1.76 8.19
C ARG A 10 0.13 -2.92 7.67
N CYS A 11 -0.15 -3.89 8.52
CA CYS A 11 -1.08 -4.97 8.20
C CYS A 11 -2.43 -4.39 7.75
N GLY A 12 -3.00 -4.95 6.69
CA GLY A 12 -4.19 -4.45 6.02
C GLY A 12 -3.90 -3.48 4.85
N ALA A 13 -2.65 -3.11 4.59
CA ALA A 13 -2.27 -2.28 3.44
C ALA A 13 -2.45 -3.02 2.11
N TYR A 14 -2.63 -2.25 1.02
CA TYR A 14 -2.69 -2.82 -0.34
C TYR A 14 -1.42 -3.57 -0.74
N SER A 15 -0.25 -3.12 -0.26
CA SER A 15 1.01 -3.82 -0.52
C SER A 15 1.07 -5.21 0.14
N GLU A 16 0.44 -5.40 1.29
CA GLU A 16 0.27 -6.73 1.89
C GLU A 16 -0.62 -7.62 1.01
N SER A 17 -1.74 -7.09 0.53
CA SER A 17 -2.61 -7.80 -0.42
C SER A 17 -1.87 -8.18 -1.69
N ALA A 18 -1.02 -7.30 -2.22
CA ALA A 18 -0.17 -7.58 -3.37
C ALA A 18 0.81 -8.73 -3.08
N ALA A 19 1.41 -8.77 -1.89
CA ALA A 19 2.28 -9.87 -1.49
C ALA A 19 1.56 -11.21 -1.52
N TYR A 20 0.35 -11.29 -0.97
CA TYR A 20 -0.45 -12.52 -1.02
C TYR A 20 -0.90 -12.90 -2.43
N HIS A 21 -1.19 -11.93 -3.30
CA HIS A 21 -1.52 -12.20 -4.71
C HIS A 21 -0.32 -12.79 -5.47
N LEU A 22 0.87 -12.26 -5.24
CA LEU A 22 2.07 -12.67 -5.97
C LEU A 22 2.66 -14.00 -5.46
N PHE A 23 2.65 -14.21 -4.14
CA PHE A 23 3.39 -15.30 -3.50
C PHE A 23 2.49 -16.35 -2.84
N GLY A 24 1.16 -16.15 -2.87
CA GLY A 24 0.21 -17.04 -2.22
C GLY A 24 0.10 -16.78 -0.71
N LYS A 25 -0.71 -17.59 -0.02
CA LYS A 25 -1.01 -17.39 1.40
C LYS A 25 0.02 -17.98 2.35
N ASP A 26 0.91 -18.84 1.85
CA ASP A 26 1.91 -19.51 2.69
C ASP A 26 3.22 -18.73 2.74
N ILE A 27 3.09 -17.46 3.08
CA ILE A 27 4.21 -16.52 3.28
C ILE A 27 4.12 -15.87 4.65
N GLU A 28 5.26 -15.34 5.12
CA GLU A 28 5.34 -14.44 6.25
C GLU A 28 5.53 -13.01 5.72
N VAL A 29 4.58 -12.14 5.94
CA VAL A 29 4.67 -10.73 5.53
C VAL A 29 5.34 -9.89 6.60
N ILE A 30 6.30 -9.07 6.21
CA ILE A 30 7.12 -8.24 7.11
C ILE A 30 6.85 -6.76 6.79
N PRO A 31 6.07 -6.06 7.63
CA PRO A 31 5.85 -4.64 7.47
C PRO A 31 7.11 -3.85 7.83
N VAL A 32 7.43 -2.84 7.02
CA VAL A 32 8.54 -1.92 7.25
C VAL A 32 8.08 -0.48 7.10
N ASP A 33 8.86 0.47 7.60
CA ASP A 33 8.46 1.88 7.63
C ASP A 33 8.77 2.60 6.31
N THR A 34 9.83 2.22 5.60
CA THR A 34 10.28 2.87 4.37
C THR A 34 10.44 1.90 3.21
N PHE A 35 10.37 2.41 1.98
CA PHE A 35 10.66 1.60 0.80
C PHE A 35 12.12 1.13 0.81
N GLU A 36 13.06 1.98 1.17
CA GLU A 36 14.48 1.62 1.18
C GLU A 36 14.77 0.43 2.09
N GLU A 37 14.10 0.34 3.24
CA GLU A 37 14.24 -0.79 4.17
C GLU A 37 13.90 -2.14 3.52
N ILE A 38 12.95 -2.15 2.56
CA ILE A 38 12.63 -3.37 1.79
C ILE A 38 13.88 -3.85 1.02
N TYR A 39 14.50 -2.92 0.29
CA TYR A 39 15.68 -3.22 -0.54
C TYR A 39 16.88 -3.65 0.30
N GLU A 40 17.14 -2.99 1.42
CA GLU A 40 18.18 -3.35 2.38
C GLU A 40 17.99 -4.76 2.91
N ARG A 41 16.77 -5.11 3.32
CA ARG A 41 16.45 -6.43 3.87
C ARG A 41 16.59 -7.55 2.84
N ILE A 42 16.27 -7.28 1.58
CA ILE A 42 16.51 -8.23 0.49
C ILE A 42 18.02 -8.39 0.26
N ALA A 43 18.76 -7.29 0.18
CA ALA A 43 20.19 -7.30 -0.09
C ALA A 43 21.00 -8.01 1.00
N ASN A 44 20.61 -7.88 2.27
CA ASN A 44 21.26 -8.55 3.39
C ASN A 44 20.73 -9.97 3.68
N GLY A 45 19.72 -10.43 2.93
CA GLY A 45 19.17 -11.78 3.05
C GLY A 45 18.23 -11.99 4.25
N SER A 46 17.77 -10.93 4.93
CA SER A 46 16.84 -11.07 6.05
C SER A 46 15.38 -11.32 5.61
N VAL A 47 15.08 -11.06 4.34
CA VAL A 47 13.83 -11.44 3.66
C VAL A 47 14.13 -12.05 2.29
N ASP A 48 13.21 -12.87 1.78
CA ASP A 48 13.37 -13.54 0.48
C ASP A 48 12.95 -12.67 -0.69
N GLY A 49 12.14 -11.63 -0.43
CA GLY A 49 11.66 -10.72 -1.43
C GLY A 49 10.90 -9.55 -0.83
N GLY A 50 10.45 -8.66 -1.69
CA GLY A 50 9.67 -7.50 -1.28
C GLY A 50 8.65 -7.10 -2.32
N VAL A 51 7.66 -6.34 -1.89
CA VAL A 51 6.64 -5.75 -2.76
C VAL A 51 6.70 -4.24 -2.63
N VAL A 52 6.83 -3.57 -3.75
CA VAL A 52 6.86 -2.12 -3.82
C VAL A 52 5.87 -1.61 -4.87
N PRO A 53 5.18 -0.50 -4.63
CA PRO A 53 4.35 0.14 -5.63
C PRO A 53 5.24 0.85 -6.66
N ILE A 54 4.95 0.65 -7.93
CA ILE A 54 5.68 1.29 -9.04
C ILE A 54 4.85 2.41 -9.67
N GLU A 55 3.56 2.20 -9.80
CA GLU A 55 2.66 3.16 -10.43
C GLU A 55 1.27 3.11 -9.78
N ASN A 56 0.67 4.27 -9.67
CA ASN A 56 -0.71 4.45 -9.23
C ASN A 56 -1.45 5.28 -10.27
N SER A 57 -2.64 4.87 -10.68
CA SER A 57 -3.43 5.55 -11.71
C SER A 57 -3.77 7.01 -11.39
N THR A 58 -3.83 7.37 -10.11
CA THR A 58 -4.11 8.73 -9.65
C THR A 58 -2.85 9.56 -9.42
N ALA A 59 -1.82 8.95 -8.79
CA ALA A 59 -0.58 9.63 -8.43
C ALA A 59 0.54 9.48 -9.48
N GLY A 60 0.36 8.59 -10.47
CA GLY A 60 1.38 8.30 -11.48
C GLY A 60 2.49 7.40 -10.98
N SER A 61 3.68 7.56 -11.54
CA SER A 61 4.85 6.74 -11.21
C SER A 61 5.44 7.12 -9.84
N ILE A 62 5.87 6.11 -9.11
CA ILE A 62 6.54 6.26 -7.81
C ILE A 62 8.04 6.21 -8.05
N TYR A 63 8.62 7.34 -8.41
CA TYR A 63 10.01 7.48 -8.84
C TYR A 63 11.03 7.00 -7.80
N GLU A 64 10.73 7.16 -6.50
CA GLU A 64 11.58 6.66 -5.43
C GLU A 64 11.91 5.18 -5.60
N ASN A 65 10.94 4.35 -5.96
CA ASN A 65 11.17 2.92 -6.14
C ASN A 65 11.98 2.59 -7.40
N TYR A 66 11.90 3.42 -8.46
CA TYR A 66 12.82 3.27 -9.61
C TYR A 66 14.26 3.57 -9.21
N ASP A 67 14.46 4.64 -8.46
CA ASP A 67 15.80 5.03 -7.97
C ASP A 67 16.40 3.96 -7.04
N LEU A 68 15.57 3.40 -6.14
CA LEU A 68 15.98 2.34 -5.23
C LEU A 68 16.30 1.03 -5.97
N LEU A 69 15.51 0.67 -6.99
CA LEU A 69 15.82 -0.50 -7.83
C LEU A 69 17.18 -0.36 -8.50
N PHE A 70 17.48 0.82 -9.03
CA PHE A 70 18.78 1.11 -9.65
C PHE A 70 19.93 1.09 -8.62
N LYS A 71 19.73 1.76 -7.48
CA LYS A 71 20.71 1.84 -6.39
C LYS A 71 21.09 0.45 -5.85
N TRP A 72 20.11 -0.38 -5.55
CA TRP A 72 20.29 -1.68 -4.93
C TRP A 72 20.49 -2.82 -5.94
N ARG A 73 20.34 -2.55 -7.23
CA ARG A 73 20.53 -3.52 -8.33
C ARG A 73 19.74 -4.81 -8.16
N LEU A 74 18.52 -4.70 -7.63
CA LEU A 74 17.61 -5.83 -7.49
C LEU A 74 16.80 -6.02 -8.77
N SER A 75 16.33 -7.25 -9.00
CA SER A 75 15.52 -7.60 -10.16
C SER A 75 14.05 -7.66 -9.83
N ILE A 76 13.21 -7.17 -10.74
CA ILE A 76 11.76 -7.38 -10.69
C ILE A 76 11.47 -8.77 -11.23
N VAL A 77 10.78 -9.59 -10.46
CA VAL A 77 10.47 -10.99 -10.80
C VAL A 77 9.01 -11.22 -11.12
N ALA A 78 8.12 -10.32 -10.70
CA ALA A 78 6.69 -10.39 -10.96
C ALA A 78 6.04 -9.03 -10.77
N GLU A 79 4.84 -8.86 -11.33
CA GLU A 79 3.99 -7.70 -11.12
C GLU A 79 2.55 -8.09 -10.85
N VAL A 80 1.81 -7.24 -10.18
CA VAL A 80 0.37 -7.36 -9.98
C VAL A 80 -0.28 -5.98 -10.05
N LYS A 81 -1.43 -5.90 -10.69
CA LYS A 81 -2.32 -4.74 -10.64
C LYS A 81 -3.41 -5.01 -9.61
N LEU A 82 -3.50 -4.17 -8.59
CA LEU A 82 -4.59 -4.21 -7.62
C LEU A 82 -5.55 -3.06 -7.90
N GLN A 83 -6.84 -3.39 -7.90
CA GLN A 83 -7.86 -2.37 -7.88
C GLN A 83 -7.92 -1.75 -6.48
N ILE A 84 -7.69 -0.44 -6.40
CA ILE A 84 -7.84 0.33 -5.17
C ILE A 84 -9.30 0.74 -5.02
N SER A 85 -9.93 0.30 -3.94
CA SER A 85 -11.30 0.64 -3.60
C SER A 85 -11.35 1.10 -2.14
N HIS A 86 -11.51 2.39 -1.93
CA HIS A 86 -11.61 2.95 -0.58
C HIS A 86 -12.99 2.67 0.03
N ALA A 87 -13.01 2.44 1.33
CA ALA A 87 -14.21 2.26 2.11
C ALA A 87 -14.29 3.31 3.22
N LEU A 88 -15.47 3.90 3.39
CA LEU A 88 -15.74 4.76 4.52
C LEU A 88 -16.10 3.88 5.73
N CYS A 89 -15.26 3.93 6.76
CA CYS A 89 -15.45 3.16 7.99
C CYS A 89 -16.05 4.05 9.08
N VAL A 90 -17.08 3.56 9.73
CA VAL A 90 -17.79 4.26 10.80
C VAL A 90 -18.04 3.31 11.97
N VAL A 91 -18.35 3.88 13.14
CA VAL A 91 -18.85 3.09 14.28
C VAL A 91 -20.18 2.44 13.87
N PRO A 92 -20.38 1.14 14.14
CA PRO A 92 -21.61 0.45 13.78
C PRO A 92 -22.86 1.22 14.23
N GLY A 93 -23.82 1.37 13.30
CA GLY A 93 -25.06 2.13 13.53
C GLY A 93 -25.01 3.62 13.16
N THR A 94 -23.83 4.16 12.85
CA THR A 94 -23.71 5.55 12.39
C THR A 94 -24.25 5.71 10.97
N LYS A 95 -25.08 6.71 10.74
CA LYS A 95 -25.60 7.07 9.42
C LYS A 95 -24.70 8.10 8.76
N ILE A 96 -24.66 8.11 7.43
CA ILE A 96 -23.80 9.03 6.67
C ILE A 96 -24.13 10.50 6.94
N GLU A 97 -25.42 10.80 7.18
CA GLU A 97 -25.90 12.15 7.48
C GLU A 97 -25.42 12.69 8.83
N GLU A 98 -24.98 11.80 9.71
CA GLU A 98 -24.47 12.14 11.06
C GLU A 98 -22.97 12.43 11.04
N LEU A 99 -22.28 12.11 9.94
CA LEU A 99 -20.84 12.31 9.81
C LEU A 99 -20.49 13.79 9.68
N LYS A 100 -19.55 14.22 10.49
CA LYS A 100 -19.04 15.59 10.48
C LYS A 100 -17.61 15.67 9.97
N LYS A 101 -16.83 14.63 10.19
CA LYS A 101 -15.40 14.60 9.88
C LYS A 101 -14.95 13.22 9.46
N VAL A 102 -14.08 13.19 8.44
CA VAL A 102 -13.35 11.99 8.02
C VAL A 102 -11.86 12.23 8.18
N ILE A 103 -11.17 11.26 8.75
CA ILE A 103 -9.73 11.32 8.99
C ILE A 103 -9.07 10.18 8.22
N SER A 104 -8.09 10.51 7.40
CA SER A 104 -7.30 9.53 6.66
C SER A 104 -5.98 10.13 6.20
N HIS A 105 -5.16 9.30 5.55
CA HIS A 105 -3.95 9.78 4.88
C HIS A 105 -4.32 10.80 3.79
N PRO A 106 -3.57 11.91 3.61
CA PRO A 106 -3.88 12.95 2.63
C PRO A 106 -4.13 12.43 1.22
N GLN A 107 -3.37 11.43 0.77
CA GLN A 107 -3.55 10.80 -0.54
C GLN A 107 -4.88 10.05 -0.66
N GLY A 108 -5.29 9.35 0.41
CA GLY A 108 -6.60 8.69 0.45
C GLY A 108 -7.75 9.68 0.37
N LEU A 109 -7.66 10.80 1.08
CA LEU A 109 -8.65 11.88 1.01
C LEU A 109 -8.72 12.50 -0.39
N ALA A 110 -7.57 12.78 -1.01
CA ALA A 110 -7.50 13.33 -2.36
C ALA A 110 -8.12 12.40 -3.41
N GLN A 111 -7.90 11.09 -3.28
CA GLN A 111 -8.50 10.10 -4.16
C GLN A 111 -10.03 9.96 -4.00
N CYS A 112 -10.59 10.45 -2.89
CA CYS A 112 -12.03 10.46 -2.60
C CYS A 112 -12.68 11.83 -2.81
N SER A 113 -12.07 12.74 -3.56
CA SER A 113 -12.56 14.12 -3.76
C SER A 113 -14.01 14.20 -4.22
N LEU A 114 -14.42 13.35 -5.17
CA LEU A 114 -15.81 13.28 -5.65
C LEU A 114 -16.80 12.93 -4.55
N PHE A 115 -16.42 12.08 -3.61
CA PHE A 115 -17.28 11.78 -2.45
C PHE A 115 -17.49 13.03 -1.59
N PHE A 116 -16.43 13.79 -1.29
CA PHE A 116 -16.52 15.01 -0.48
C PHE A 116 -17.28 16.14 -1.20
N GLU A 117 -17.13 16.25 -2.52
CA GLU A 117 -17.95 17.18 -3.32
C GLU A 117 -19.46 16.91 -3.20
N GLN A 118 -19.83 15.63 -3.11
CA GLN A 118 -21.23 15.22 -2.91
C GLN A 118 -21.70 15.35 -1.45
N HIS A 119 -20.76 15.48 -0.52
CA HIS A 119 -21.02 15.57 0.93
C HIS A 119 -20.33 16.79 1.55
N PRO A 120 -20.66 18.03 1.14
CA PRO A 120 -19.92 19.24 1.52
C PRO A 120 -19.99 19.59 3.02
N LYS A 121 -20.81 18.90 3.79
CA LYS A 121 -20.91 19.07 5.25
C LYS A 121 -19.90 18.23 6.03
N ILE A 122 -19.16 17.34 5.35
CA ILE A 122 -18.15 16.48 5.96
C ILE A 122 -16.79 17.14 5.75
N GLU A 123 -16.07 17.35 6.87
CA GLU A 123 -14.68 17.86 6.88
C GLU A 123 -13.64 16.76 6.74
#